data_089f47905e0ffee3a0f9d1ce751ecc68
#
_entry.id   089f47905e0ffee3a0f9d1ce751ecc68
#
_cell.length_a   1.000
_cell.length_b   1.000
_cell.length_c   1.000
_cell.angle_alpha   90.00
_cell.angle_beta   90.00
_cell.angle_gamma   90.00
#
_symmetry.space_group_name_H-M   'P 1'
#
loop_
_entity.id
_entity.type
_entity.pdbx_description
1 polymer ?
#
loop_
_entity_poly.entity_id
_entity_poly.type
_entity_poly.pdbx_seq_one_letter_code
_entity_poly.pdbx_strand_id
1 'polypeptide(L)'
;RISAEQFEKEVKIGESKVIDIRKETEYQAEHLEDAYSKPLAYINDWVKDINPNEHFFMHCAGGYRSMIAASILQARGYRNFSEIDGGFNAIAKTELPRTDFICQSKVL
;
A
#
# COMPACT_ATOMS: atom_id res chain seq x y z
N ARG A 1 5.99 -11.20 2.42
CA ARG A 1 4.55 -11.02 2.63
C ARG A 1 4.21 -11.26 4.09
N ILE A 2 3.42 -10.39 4.67
CA ILE A 2 3.01 -10.49 6.08
C ILE A 2 1.47 -10.52 6.16
N SER A 3 0.95 -11.05 7.28
CA SER A 3 -0.49 -11.06 7.51
C SER A 3 -0.99 -9.66 7.89
N ALA A 4 -2.31 -9.45 7.76
CA ALA A 4 -2.92 -8.19 8.18
C ALA A 4 -2.77 -7.98 9.68
N GLU A 5 -2.80 -9.05 10.48
CA GLU A 5 -2.60 -8.98 11.92
C GLU A 5 -1.18 -8.54 12.26
N GLN A 6 -0.18 -9.06 11.54
CA GLN A 6 1.21 -8.65 11.73
C GLN A 6 1.39 -7.19 11.30
N PHE A 7 0.78 -6.81 10.19
CA PHE A 7 0.78 -5.44 9.73
C PHE A 7 0.19 -4.49 10.77
N GLU A 8 -0.93 -4.87 11.36
CA GLU A 8 -1.57 -4.06 12.42
C GLU A 8 -0.62 -3.81 13.59
N LYS A 9 0.20 -4.81 13.94
CA LYS A 9 1.16 -4.67 15.03
C LYS A 9 2.35 -3.80 14.66
N GLU A 10 2.77 -3.82 13.40
CA GLU A 10 3.98 -3.13 12.97
C GLU A 10 3.76 -1.71 12.48
N VAL A 11 2.59 -1.45 11.88
CA VAL A 11 2.35 -0.15 11.26
C VAL A 11 2.11 0.93 12.30
N LYS A 12 2.67 2.11 12.05
CA LYS A 12 2.42 3.31 12.85
C LYS A 12 1.79 4.34 11.94
N ILE A 13 0.47 4.53 12.09
CA ILE A 13 -0.27 5.46 11.26
C ILE A 13 0.33 6.86 11.40
N GLY A 14 0.59 7.50 10.26
CA GLY A 14 1.24 8.81 10.22
C GLY A 14 2.77 8.76 10.19
N GLU A 15 3.38 7.62 10.53
CA GLU A 15 4.84 7.46 10.52
C GLU A 15 5.29 6.44 9.48
N SER A 16 4.63 5.27 9.44
CA SER A 16 4.96 4.24 8.46
C SER A 16 4.45 4.65 7.09
N LYS A 17 5.22 4.35 6.05
CA LYS A 17 4.80 4.58 4.69
C LYS A 17 3.97 3.39 4.22
N VAL A 18 2.73 3.63 3.82
CA VAL A 18 1.83 2.60 3.31
C VAL A 18 1.36 3.02 1.92
N ILE A 19 1.50 2.10 0.96
CA ILE A 19 1.13 2.35 -0.43
C ILE A 19 -0.05 1.45 -0.78
N ASP A 20 -1.15 2.08 -1.19
CA ASP A 20 -2.36 1.40 -1.67
C ASP A 20 -2.31 1.42 -3.20
N ILE A 21 -2.15 0.25 -3.80
CA ILE A 21 -1.99 0.13 -5.25
C ILE A 21 -3.28 -0.23 -5.96
N ARG A 22 -4.42 -0.13 -5.26
CA ARG A 22 -5.73 -0.30 -5.89
C ARG A 22 -6.01 0.87 -6.83
N LYS A 23 -7.08 0.75 -7.61
CA LYS A 23 -7.53 1.86 -8.45
C LYS A 23 -7.90 3.05 -7.60
N GLU A 24 -7.75 4.25 -8.15
CA GLU A 24 -8.07 5.48 -7.43
C GLU A 24 -9.50 5.49 -6.93
N THR A 25 -10.45 4.96 -7.71
CA THR A 25 -11.85 4.88 -7.30
C THR A 25 -12.07 4.02 -6.07
N GLU A 26 -11.31 2.93 -5.95
CA GLU A 26 -11.34 2.07 -4.76
C GLU A 26 -10.79 2.83 -3.54
N TYR A 27 -9.70 3.55 -3.73
CA TYR A 27 -9.08 4.37 -2.69
C TYR A 27 -10.02 5.48 -2.23
N GLN A 28 -10.69 6.13 -3.16
CA GLN A 28 -11.62 7.22 -2.85
C GLN A 28 -12.82 6.73 -2.04
N ALA A 29 -13.28 5.51 -2.28
CA ALA A 29 -14.40 4.96 -1.56
C ALA A 29 -14.07 4.72 -0.08
N GLU A 30 -12.93 4.09 0.18
CA GLU A 30 -12.43 3.88 1.54
C GLU A 30 -10.96 3.42 1.44
N HIS A 31 -10.13 3.92 2.32
CA HIS A 31 -8.72 3.53 2.38
C HIS A 31 -8.21 3.62 3.80
N LEU A 32 -7.07 2.98 4.04
CA LEU A 32 -6.38 3.08 5.32
C LEU A 32 -5.92 4.52 5.53
N GLU A 33 -6.17 5.05 6.72
CA GLU A 33 -5.78 6.43 7.04
C GLU A 33 -4.28 6.63 6.80
N ASP A 34 -3.93 7.74 6.17
CA ASP A 34 -2.55 8.12 5.79
C ASP A 34 -1.88 7.23 4.74
N ALA A 35 -2.60 6.31 4.10
CA ALA A 35 -2.05 5.55 2.99
C ALA A 35 -1.96 6.42 1.74
N TYR A 36 -0.92 6.18 0.93
CA TYR A 36 -0.72 6.85 -0.35
C TYR A 36 -1.41 6.07 -1.46
N SER A 37 -2.14 6.76 -2.33
CA SER A 37 -2.74 6.16 -3.52
C SER A 37 -1.69 6.09 -4.63
N LYS A 38 -1.25 4.88 -4.96
CA LYS A 38 -0.25 4.64 -6.01
C LYS A 38 -0.73 3.49 -6.89
N PRO A 39 -1.73 3.73 -7.77
CA PRO A 39 -2.33 2.64 -8.55
C PRO A 39 -1.31 1.86 -9.35
N LEU A 40 -1.44 0.54 -9.37
CA LEU A 40 -0.53 -0.34 -10.10
C LEU A 40 -0.41 0.05 -11.57
N ALA A 41 -1.50 0.48 -12.19
CA ALA A 41 -1.48 0.88 -13.60
C ALA A 41 -0.48 2.00 -13.90
N TYR A 42 -0.11 2.79 -12.90
CA TYR A 42 0.81 3.91 -13.06
C TYR A 42 2.16 3.66 -12.38
N ILE A 43 2.52 2.41 -12.18
CA ILE A 43 3.75 2.05 -11.46
C ILE A 43 4.99 2.69 -12.07
N ASN A 44 5.04 2.84 -13.39
CA ASN A 44 6.19 3.46 -14.05
C ASN A 44 6.34 4.94 -13.71
N ASP A 45 5.26 5.59 -13.30
CA ASP A 45 5.28 7.00 -12.94
C ASP A 45 5.72 7.20 -11.49
N TRP A 46 5.24 6.35 -10.56
CA TRP A 46 5.51 6.58 -9.15
C TRP A 46 6.69 5.78 -8.60
N VAL A 47 7.16 4.73 -9.28
CA VAL A 47 8.26 3.91 -8.77
C VAL A 47 9.54 4.71 -8.58
N LYS A 48 9.79 5.67 -9.46
CA LYS A 48 10.98 6.52 -9.40
C LYS A 48 11.03 7.40 -8.17
N ASP A 49 9.89 7.64 -7.54
CA ASP A 49 9.79 8.48 -6.34
C ASP A 49 9.99 7.67 -5.06
N ILE A 50 10.11 6.34 -5.16
CA ILE A 50 10.34 5.49 -4.00
C ILE A 50 11.83 5.49 -3.65
N ASN A 51 12.12 5.78 -2.37
CA ASN A 51 13.48 5.66 -1.84
C ASN A 51 13.75 4.17 -1.56
N PRO A 52 14.70 3.52 -2.26
CA PRO A 52 14.98 2.10 -2.05
C PRO A 52 15.52 1.76 -0.67
N ASN A 53 15.98 2.76 0.08
CA ASN A 53 16.52 2.59 1.43
C ASN A 53 15.46 2.78 2.52
N GLU A 54 14.23 3.17 2.15
CA GLU A 54 13.16 3.40 3.09
C GLU A 54 12.15 2.26 2.98
N HIS A 55 11.84 1.63 4.12
CA HIS A 55 10.83 0.57 4.14
C HIS A 55 9.44 1.12 3.92
N PHE A 56 8.62 0.38 3.17
CA PHE A 56 7.20 0.71 3.02
C PHE A 56 6.35 -0.56 3.03
N PHE A 57 5.08 -0.39 3.39
CA PHE A 57 4.08 -1.43 3.29
C PHE A 57 3.28 -1.22 2.02
N MET A 58 2.83 -2.32 1.40
CA MET A 58 2.08 -2.25 0.14
C MET A 58 0.93 -3.23 0.16
N HIS A 59 -0.23 -2.79 -0.29
CA HIS A 59 -1.40 -3.67 -0.38
C HIS A 59 -2.27 -3.33 -1.58
N CYS A 60 -3.07 -4.31 -2.00
CA CYS A 60 -4.17 -4.12 -2.95
C CYS A 60 -5.48 -4.55 -2.28
N ALA A 61 -6.49 -4.99 -3.03
CA ALA A 61 -7.76 -5.41 -2.44
C ALA A 61 -7.69 -6.82 -1.85
N GLY A 62 -7.27 -7.79 -2.65
CA GLY A 62 -7.27 -9.21 -2.25
C GLY A 62 -5.91 -9.89 -2.25
N GLY A 63 -4.85 -9.20 -2.67
CA GLY A 63 -3.50 -9.73 -2.65
C GLY A 63 -2.91 -10.09 -4.02
N TYR A 64 -3.69 -10.07 -5.10
CA TYR A 64 -3.18 -10.42 -6.43
C TYR A 64 -2.37 -9.32 -7.08
N ARG A 65 -2.90 -8.10 -7.11
CA ARG A 65 -2.22 -6.96 -7.72
C ARG A 65 -0.92 -6.65 -6.99
N SER A 66 -0.91 -6.83 -5.68
CA SER A 66 0.30 -6.57 -4.90
C SER A 66 1.38 -7.62 -5.16
N MET A 67 1.02 -8.85 -5.51
CA MET A 67 2.00 -9.85 -5.94
C MET A 67 2.68 -9.43 -7.25
N ILE A 68 1.89 -8.91 -8.19
CA ILE A 68 2.42 -8.42 -9.46
C ILE A 68 3.34 -7.23 -9.23
N ALA A 69 2.89 -6.28 -8.42
CA ALA A 69 3.69 -5.10 -8.10
C ALA A 69 5.00 -5.50 -7.41
N ALA A 70 4.95 -6.44 -6.48
CA ALA A 70 6.14 -6.93 -5.77
C ALA A 70 7.16 -7.50 -6.75
N SER A 71 6.70 -8.29 -7.73
CA SER A 71 7.58 -8.86 -8.74
C SER A 71 8.25 -7.78 -9.58
N ILE A 72 7.48 -6.76 -9.99
CA ILE A 72 8.02 -5.65 -10.78
C ILE A 72 9.05 -4.88 -9.97
N LEU A 73 8.74 -4.56 -8.72
CA LEU A 73 9.64 -3.80 -7.86
C LEU A 73 10.94 -4.55 -7.61
N GLN A 74 10.86 -5.85 -7.32
CA GLN A 74 12.05 -6.67 -7.09
C GLN A 74 12.91 -6.74 -8.34
N ALA A 75 12.31 -6.87 -9.52
CA ALA A 75 13.04 -6.88 -10.77
C ALA A 75 13.78 -5.55 -11.03
N ARG A 76 13.32 -4.46 -10.44
CA ARG A 76 13.93 -3.13 -10.57
C ARG A 76 14.84 -2.76 -9.40
N GLY A 77 15.10 -3.72 -8.49
CA GLY A 77 16.04 -3.52 -7.40
C GLY A 77 15.43 -2.99 -6.10
N TYR A 78 14.11 -2.86 -6.01
CA TYR A 78 13.44 -2.44 -4.79
C TYR A 78 13.09 -3.68 -3.96
N ARG A 79 13.64 -3.80 -2.76
CA ARG A 79 13.43 -4.99 -1.92
C ARG A 79 12.99 -4.64 -0.50
N ASN A 80 13.04 -3.37 -0.11
CA ASN A 80 12.76 -2.96 1.27
C ASN A 80 11.28 -2.63 1.44
N PHE A 81 10.43 -3.64 1.28
CA PHE A 81 9.00 -3.48 1.46
C PHE A 81 8.35 -4.76 1.98
N SER A 82 7.17 -4.60 2.59
CA SER A 82 6.34 -5.72 3.05
C SER A 82 4.99 -5.63 2.35
N GLU A 83 4.56 -6.73 1.78
CA GLU A 83 3.28 -6.87 1.08
C GLU A 83 2.28 -7.51 2.03
N ILE A 84 1.06 -6.96 2.10
CA ILE A 84 0.03 -7.41 3.04
C ILE A 84 -0.81 -8.53 2.41
N ASP A 85 -0.76 -9.71 3.01
CA ASP A 85 -1.55 -10.84 2.57
C ASP A 85 -3.03 -10.57 2.75
N GLY A 86 -3.81 -10.85 1.73
CA GLY A 86 -5.26 -10.59 1.74
C GLY A 86 -5.63 -9.13 1.48
N GLY A 87 -4.66 -8.22 1.39
CA GLY A 87 -4.87 -6.83 1.01
C GLY A 87 -5.86 -6.10 1.89
N PHE A 88 -6.53 -5.10 1.29
CA PHE A 88 -7.48 -4.26 2.02
C PHE A 88 -8.64 -5.06 2.62
N ASN A 89 -9.06 -6.14 1.98
CA ASN A 89 -10.12 -6.99 2.51
C ASN A 89 -9.75 -7.57 3.89
N ALA A 90 -8.49 -7.94 4.08
CA ALA A 90 -7.99 -8.40 5.37
C ALA A 90 -7.74 -7.25 6.34
N ILE A 91 -7.21 -6.13 5.83
CA ILE A 91 -6.95 -4.94 6.65
C ILE A 91 -8.26 -4.40 7.24
N ALA A 92 -9.35 -4.44 6.48
CA ALA A 92 -10.65 -3.96 6.94
C ALA A 92 -11.22 -4.75 8.12
N LYS A 93 -10.70 -5.95 8.35
CA LYS A 93 -11.09 -6.78 9.50
C LYS A 93 -10.28 -6.47 10.76
N THR A 94 -9.26 -5.64 10.64
CA THR A 94 -8.46 -5.17 11.78
C THR A 94 -9.10 -3.91 12.35
N GLU A 95 -8.51 -3.39 13.43
CA GLU A 95 -8.98 -2.16 14.05
C GLU A 95 -8.26 -0.92 13.51
N LEU A 96 -7.43 -1.07 12.47
CA LEU A 96 -6.73 0.06 11.88
C LEU A 96 -7.73 1.08 11.33
N PRO A 97 -7.46 2.38 11.49
CA PRO A 97 -8.38 3.43 11.06
C PRO A 97 -8.47 3.53 9.54
N ARG A 98 -9.68 3.64 9.05
CA ARG A 98 -9.97 3.81 7.64
C ARG A 98 -10.75 5.11 7.44
N THR A 99 -10.64 5.69 6.26
CA THR A 99 -11.29 6.95 5.94
C THR A 99 -11.62 7.04 4.45
N ASP A 100 -12.56 7.91 4.11
CA ASP A 100 -12.82 8.30 2.73
C ASP A 100 -12.28 9.71 2.42
N PHE A 101 -11.65 10.34 3.40
CA PHE A 101 -11.03 11.66 3.21
C PHE A 101 -9.79 11.55 2.34
N ILE A 102 -9.71 12.39 1.31
CA ILE A 102 -8.59 12.38 0.36
C ILE A 102 -7.71 13.60 0.60
N CYS A 103 -6.45 13.32 0.98
CA CYS A 103 -5.43 14.35 1.08
C CYS A 103 -4.74 14.48 -0.27
N GLN A 104 -4.72 15.67 -0.85
CA GLN A 104 -4.16 15.90 -2.19
C GLN A 104 -2.70 15.48 -2.30
N SER A 105 -1.95 15.58 -1.22
CA SER A 105 -0.53 15.20 -1.21
C SER A 105 -0.32 13.68 -1.22
N LYS A 106 -1.37 12.89 -1.03
CA LYS A 106 -1.28 11.42 -0.96
C LYS A 106 -1.89 10.71 -2.16
N VAL A 107 -2.31 11.43 -3.18
CA VAL A 107 -2.79 10.82 -4.43
C VAL A 107 -1.79 11.07 -5.54
N LEU A 108 -1.80 10.15 -6.50
CA LEU A 108 -0.92 10.22 -7.67
C LEU A 108 -1.34 11.37 -8.61
#